data_b32baeefbc5724f8f56591e45b543502
#
_entry.id   b32baeefbc5724f8f56591e45b543502
#
_cell.length_a   1.000
_cell.length_b   1.000
_cell.length_c   1.000
_cell.angle_alpha   90.00
_cell.angle_beta   90.00
_cell.angle_gamma   90.00
#
_symmetry.space_group_name_H-M   'P 1'
#
loop_
_entity.id
_entity.type
_entity.pdbx_description
1 polymer ?
#
loop_
_entity_poly.entity_id
_entity_poly.type
_entity_poly.pdbx_seq_one_letter_code
_entity_poly.pdbx_strand_id
1 'polypeptide(L)'
;LEINMAKDTEKKSFTMADFAKKLNKEYSNDALVIKSDVVPVYKRLSSGMMGMDYPLYGGLPYGRMMVYAGLEHSGKTTAACAEIAAYQRENPDKICVYIDVEHSLDIMFQALMNGIDLDRLYYISPEGMSGEQILEMILELEETDDVGLIVLDSIPALVPQSIMENEFTKDMGLRGNMAKSLHKFCPTMCDKLARK
;
A
#
# COMPACT_ATOMS: atom_id res chain seq x y z
N LEU A 1 -22.91 -72.31 9.50
CA LEU A 1 -22.38 -71.05 10.14
C LEU A 1 -21.68 -70.19 9.08
N GLU A 2 -22.48 -69.32 8.45
CA GLU A 2 -21.95 -68.26 7.55
C GLU A 2 -21.49 -67.09 8.39
N ILE A 3 -20.20 -66.78 8.28
CA ILE A 3 -19.58 -65.62 8.90
C ILE A 3 -19.77 -64.45 7.94
N ASN A 4 -20.68 -63.52 8.30
CA ASN A 4 -20.87 -62.26 7.63
C ASN A 4 -19.61 -61.38 7.85
N MET A 5 -18.72 -61.29 6.83
CA MET A 5 -17.65 -60.30 6.82
C MET A 5 -18.23 -58.91 6.55
N ALA A 6 -18.25 -58.09 7.57
CA ALA A 6 -18.59 -56.69 7.47
C ALA A 6 -17.61 -55.98 6.50
N LYS A 7 -18.15 -55.33 5.48
CA LYS A 7 -17.40 -54.44 4.60
C LYS A 7 -16.94 -53.24 5.43
N ASP A 8 -15.65 -53.19 5.74
CA ASP A 8 -15.01 -51.94 6.20
C ASP A 8 -15.13 -50.92 5.08
N THR A 9 -16.03 -49.97 5.27
CA THR A 9 -16.09 -48.74 4.47
C THR A 9 -14.92 -47.88 4.90
N GLU A 10 -13.81 -47.93 4.16
CA GLU A 10 -12.71 -46.96 4.29
C GLU A 10 -13.30 -45.54 4.20
N LYS A 11 -13.31 -44.84 5.31
CA LYS A 11 -13.61 -43.43 5.35
C LYS A 11 -12.48 -42.73 4.58
N LYS A 12 -12.78 -42.32 3.35
CA LYS A 12 -11.88 -41.51 2.51
C LYS A 12 -11.43 -40.32 3.33
N SER A 13 -10.17 -40.22 3.72
CA SER A 13 -9.65 -39.12 4.49
C SER A 13 -9.72 -37.85 3.66
N PHE A 14 -10.40 -36.82 4.19
CA PHE A 14 -10.51 -35.51 3.56
C PHE A 14 -9.16 -34.80 3.68
N THR A 15 -8.46 -34.63 2.57
CA THR A 15 -7.09 -34.09 2.53
C THR A 15 -7.07 -32.56 2.36
N MET A 16 -5.92 -31.92 2.64
CA MET A 16 -5.72 -30.50 2.33
C MET A 16 -5.91 -30.19 0.84
N ALA A 17 -5.57 -31.11 -0.04
CA ALA A 17 -5.80 -30.96 -1.49
C ALA A 17 -7.31 -30.93 -1.83
N ASP A 18 -8.11 -31.77 -1.15
CA ASP A 18 -9.57 -31.77 -1.35
C ASP A 18 -10.20 -30.50 -0.77
N PHE A 19 -9.70 -30.02 0.38
CA PHE A 19 -10.11 -28.75 0.98
C PHE A 19 -9.80 -27.57 0.07
N ALA A 20 -8.59 -27.48 -0.46
CA ALA A 20 -8.18 -26.42 -1.39
C ALA A 20 -9.05 -26.38 -2.64
N LYS A 21 -9.29 -27.54 -3.27
CA LYS A 21 -10.18 -27.65 -4.44
C LYS A 21 -11.62 -27.21 -4.13
N LYS A 22 -12.12 -27.58 -2.93
CA LYS A 22 -13.46 -27.17 -2.50
C LYS A 22 -13.57 -25.66 -2.38
N LEU A 23 -12.63 -25.02 -1.66
CA LEU A 23 -12.63 -23.56 -1.46
C LEU A 23 -12.47 -22.81 -2.77
N ASN A 24 -11.48 -23.17 -3.59
CA ASN A 24 -11.24 -22.52 -4.88
C ASN A 24 -12.50 -22.58 -5.77
N LYS A 25 -13.19 -23.70 -5.76
CA LYS A 25 -14.46 -23.87 -6.50
C LYS A 25 -15.60 -23.06 -5.90
N GLU A 26 -15.73 -23.03 -4.57
CA GLU A 26 -16.81 -22.34 -3.85
C GLU A 26 -16.73 -20.81 -4.06
N TYR A 27 -15.52 -20.27 -4.05
CA TYR A 27 -15.28 -18.82 -4.23
C TYR A 27 -14.89 -18.43 -5.66
N SER A 28 -14.94 -19.38 -6.61
CA SER A 28 -14.57 -19.16 -8.03
C SER A 28 -13.19 -18.50 -8.19
N ASN A 29 -12.24 -18.87 -7.34
CA ASN A 29 -10.90 -18.32 -7.29
C ASN A 29 -9.85 -19.45 -7.18
N ASP A 30 -9.22 -19.79 -8.29
CA ASP A 30 -8.24 -20.88 -8.36
C ASP A 30 -6.95 -20.60 -7.57
N ALA A 31 -6.71 -19.35 -7.20
CA ALA A 31 -5.57 -18.91 -6.42
C ALA A 31 -5.88 -18.71 -4.92
N LEU A 32 -7.10 -18.98 -4.45
CA LEU A 32 -7.48 -18.77 -3.04
C LEU A 32 -6.63 -19.63 -2.10
N VAL A 33 -6.36 -20.88 -2.47
CA VAL A 33 -5.47 -21.79 -1.74
C VAL A 33 -4.44 -22.36 -2.70
N ILE A 34 -3.20 -21.93 -2.54
CA ILE A 34 -2.06 -22.37 -3.37
C ILE A 34 -0.96 -22.97 -2.49
N LYS A 35 -0.12 -23.82 -3.08
CA LYS A 35 1.07 -24.32 -2.39
C LYS A 35 2.14 -23.24 -2.32
N SER A 36 2.97 -23.28 -1.29
CA SER A 36 4.04 -22.28 -1.06
C SER A 36 5.10 -22.24 -2.17
N ASP A 37 5.29 -23.32 -2.93
CA ASP A 37 6.22 -23.40 -4.06
C ASP A 37 5.74 -22.64 -5.32
N VAL A 38 4.46 -22.25 -5.38
CA VAL A 38 3.87 -21.43 -6.46
C VAL A 38 3.55 -20.00 -6.02
N VAL A 39 3.96 -19.58 -4.82
CA VAL A 39 3.78 -18.20 -4.38
C VAL A 39 4.60 -17.26 -5.27
N PRO A 40 3.97 -16.22 -5.86
CA PRO A 40 4.66 -15.33 -6.77
C PRO A 40 5.79 -14.55 -6.08
N VAL A 41 6.92 -14.43 -6.78
CA VAL A 41 8.00 -13.54 -6.36
C VAL A 41 7.67 -12.13 -6.86
N TYR A 42 7.58 -11.18 -5.94
CA TYR A 42 7.30 -9.80 -6.30
C TYR A 42 8.53 -9.11 -6.90
N LYS A 43 8.30 -8.37 -8.01
CA LYS A 43 9.29 -7.41 -8.52
C LYS A 43 9.57 -6.37 -7.42
N ARG A 44 10.81 -5.92 -7.32
CA ARG A 44 11.24 -4.94 -6.32
C ARG A 44 11.89 -3.75 -6.98
N LEU A 45 11.62 -2.57 -6.43
CA LEU A 45 12.23 -1.31 -6.80
C LEU A 45 13.43 -1.07 -5.87
N SER A 46 14.63 -1.05 -6.40
CA SER A 46 15.80 -0.66 -5.62
C SER A 46 15.81 0.86 -5.42
N SER A 47 15.87 1.29 -4.18
CA SER A 47 16.04 2.71 -3.84
C SER A 47 17.43 3.25 -4.18
N GLY A 48 18.40 2.36 -4.38
CA GLY A 48 19.81 2.68 -4.45
C GLY A 48 20.46 2.91 -3.07
N MET A 49 19.70 2.78 -2.00
CA MET A 49 20.19 2.88 -0.62
C MET A 49 20.37 1.48 -0.03
N MET A 50 21.60 1.00 0.09
CA MET A 50 21.89 -0.35 0.57
C MET A 50 21.25 -0.64 1.94
N GLY A 51 21.20 0.36 2.83
CA GLY A 51 20.60 0.22 4.16
C GLY A 51 19.09 -0.04 4.14
N MET A 52 18.40 0.32 3.06
CA MET A 52 16.97 0.04 2.83
C MET A 52 16.78 -1.21 1.98
N ASP A 53 17.52 -1.33 0.90
CA ASP A 53 17.35 -2.43 -0.05
C ASP A 53 17.73 -3.78 0.54
N TYR A 54 18.78 -3.85 1.35
CA TYR A 54 19.23 -5.10 1.93
C TYR A 54 18.18 -5.78 2.83
N PRO A 55 17.59 -5.12 3.86
CA PRO A 55 16.56 -5.73 4.68
C PRO A 55 15.26 -6.01 3.92
N LEU A 56 15.02 -5.33 2.79
CA LEU A 56 13.87 -5.52 1.93
C LEU A 56 14.14 -6.50 0.77
N TYR A 57 15.24 -7.26 0.82
CA TYR A 57 15.61 -8.24 -0.22
C TYR A 57 15.65 -7.63 -1.64
N GLY A 58 16.21 -6.44 -1.77
CA GLY A 58 16.41 -5.75 -3.05
C GLY A 58 15.52 -4.54 -3.27
N GLY A 59 14.78 -4.09 -2.27
CA GLY A 59 14.01 -2.85 -2.31
C GLY A 59 12.50 -3.00 -2.12
N LEU A 60 11.75 -1.97 -2.45
CA LEU A 60 10.31 -1.90 -2.28
C LEU A 60 9.58 -2.90 -3.20
N PRO A 61 8.69 -3.75 -2.67
CA PRO A 61 7.87 -4.63 -3.50
C PRO A 61 6.81 -3.82 -4.27
N TYR A 62 6.74 -4.01 -5.59
CA TYR A 62 5.66 -3.44 -6.40
C TYR A 62 4.29 -3.94 -5.94
N GLY A 63 3.26 -3.13 -6.12
CA GLY A 63 1.90 -3.45 -5.72
C GLY A 63 1.72 -3.56 -4.20
N ARG A 64 2.49 -2.79 -3.42
CA ARG A 64 2.41 -2.78 -1.96
C ARG A 64 2.47 -1.35 -1.42
N MET A 65 1.90 -1.19 -0.22
CA MET A 65 2.09 0.02 0.58
C MET A 65 3.34 -0.12 1.44
N MET A 66 4.11 0.96 1.54
CA MET A 66 5.23 1.07 2.46
C MET A 66 4.99 2.26 3.40
N VAL A 67 5.33 2.09 4.67
CA VAL A 67 5.25 3.15 5.67
C VAL A 67 6.63 3.41 6.25
N TYR A 68 7.10 4.64 6.11
CA TYR A 68 8.29 5.13 6.78
C TYR A 68 7.93 5.73 8.13
N ALA A 69 8.37 5.11 9.21
CA ALA A 69 8.16 5.58 10.57
C ALA A 69 9.50 5.92 11.22
N GLY A 70 9.56 7.03 11.96
CA GLY A 70 10.77 7.47 12.63
C GLY A 70 10.62 8.87 13.21
N LEU A 71 11.62 9.29 13.99
CA LEU A 71 11.68 10.63 14.59
C LEU A 71 11.71 11.72 13.50
N GLU A 72 11.41 12.94 13.91
CA GLU A 72 11.61 14.11 13.04
C GLU A 72 13.06 14.16 12.56
N HIS A 73 13.28 14.68 11.35
CA HIS A 73 14.60 14.79 10.71
C HIS A 73 15.35 13.46 10.51
N SER A 74 14.70 12.30 10.62
CA SER A 74 15.34 10.99 10.40
C SER A 74 15.51 10.60 8.92
N GLY A 75 15.14 11.48 7.99
CA GLY A 75 15.29 11.27 6.55
C GLY A 75 14.13 10.56 5.85
N LYS A 76 12.94 10.49 6.47
CA LYS A 76 11.75 9.85 5.87
C LYS A 76 11.39 10.45 4.50
N THR A 77 11.25 11.77 4.44
CA THR A 77 10.97 12.52 3.20
C THR A 77 12.07 12.33 2.16
N THR A 78 13.34 12.36 2.57
CA THR A 78 14.47 12.11 1.68
C THR A 78 14.43 10.70 1.10
N ALA A 79 14.10 9.70 1.92
CA ALA A 79 13.93 8.32 1.46
C ALA A 79 12.80 8.20 0.42
N ALA A 80 11.64 8.81 0.69
CA ALA A 80 10.52 8.82 -0.26
C ALA A 80 10.88 9.51 -1.59
N CYS A 81 11.64 10.61 -1.53
CA CYS A 81 12.14 11.30 -2.73
C CYS A 81 13.14 10.44 -3.53
N ALA A 82 14.01 9.71 -2.85
CA ALA A 82 14.93 8.76 -3.51
C ALA A 82 14.17 7.62 -4.21
N GLU A 83 13.08 7.12 -3.61
CA GLU A 83 12.19 6.13 -4.23
C GLU A 83 11.49 6.68 -5.48
N ILE A 84 11.03 7.94 -5.45
CA ILE A 84 10.47 8.59 -6.64
C ILE A 84 11.49 8.59 -7.79
N ALA A 85 12.70 9.05 -7.53
CA ALA A 85 13.76 9.09 -8.54
C ALA A 85 14.11 7.68 -9.06
N ALA A 86 14.17 6.69 -8.17
CA ALA A 86 14.39 5.30 -8.53
C ALA A 86 13.25 4.75 -9.41
N TYR A 87 12.00 5.02 -9.02
CA TYR A 87 10.81 4.60 -9.77
C TYR A 87 10.80 5.18 -11.17
N GLN A 88 11.07 6.48 -11.31
CA GLN A 88 11.11 7.17 -12.60
C GLN A 88 12.19 6.62 -13.53
N ARG A 89 13.34 6.20 -12.99
CA ARG A 89 14.41 5.56 -13.78
C ARG A 89 13.99 4.20 -14.34
N GLU A 90 13.28 3.40 -13.55
CA GLU A 90 12.83 2.06 -13.98
C GLU A 90 11.57 2.09 -14.85
N ASN A 91 10.74 3.13 -14.74
CA ASN A 91 9.43 3.21 -15.37
C ASN A 91 9.29 4.55 -16.14
N PRO A 92 9.91 4.68 -17.32
CA PRO A 92 9.97 5.96 -18.05
C PRO A 92 8.60 6.48 -18.51
N ASP A 93 7.62 5.58 -18.68
CA ASP A 93 6.27 5.91 -19.18
C ASP A 93 5.27 6.20 -18.03
N LYS A 94 5.74 6.17 -16.77
CA LYS A 94 4.90 6.38 -15.60
C LYS A 94 5.22 7.71 -14.92
N ILE A 95 4.20 8.25 -14.26
CA ILE A 95 4.31 9.43 -13.43
C ILE A 95 4.28 9.08 -11.95
N CYS A 96 4.84 9.98 -11.14
CA CYS A 96 4.77 9.91 -9.70
C CYS A 96 3.91 11.06 -9.17
N VAL A 97 3.25 10.83 -8.04
CA VAL A 97 2.46 11.85 -7.34
C VAL A 97 3.00 12.02 -5.93
N TYR A 98 3.28 13.25 -5.53
CA TYR A 98 3.66 13.60 -4.16
C TYR A 98 2.60 14.50 -3.54
N ILE A 99 2.01 14.04 -2.45
CA ILE A 99 0.97 14.74 -1.70
C ILE A 99 1.59 15.27 -0.41
N ASP A 100 1.85 16.58 -0.37
CA ASP A 100 2.47 17.26 0.76
C ASP A 100 1.40 17.87 1.67
N VAL A 101 1.05 17.16 2.73
CA VAL A 101 0.09 17.63 3.74
C VAL A 101 0.76 18.51 4.80
N GLU A 102 2.07 18.37 4.98
CA GLU A 102 2.84 19.20 5.94
C GLU A 102 3.27 20.55 5.36
N HIS A 103 3.17 20.71 4.03
CA HIS A 103 3.63 21.92 3.32
C HIS A 103 5.10 22.27 3.60
N SER A 104 5.92 21.26 3.77
CA SER A 104 7.32 21.40 4.21
C SER A 104 8.36 20.99 3.16
N LEU A 105 7.94 20.48 2.01
CA LEU A 105 8.84 19.96 0.99
C LEU A 105 9.42 21.08 0.12
N ASP A 106 10.73 21.22 0.13
CA ASP A 106 11.47 21.92 -0.94
C ASP A 106 11.69 20.97 -2.11
N ILE A 107 10.70 20.94 -3.04
CA ILE A 107 10.70 20.01 -4.17
C ILE A 107 11.89 20.24 -5.12
N MET A 108 12.33 21.49 -5.29
CA MET A 108 13.48 21.80 -6.17
C MET A 108 14.77 21.28 -5.59
N PHE A 109 14.97 21.44 -4.27
CA PHE A 109 16.12 20.87 -3.58
C PHE A 109 16.13 19.35 -3.65
N GLN A 110 14.99 18.70 -3.39
CA GLN A 110 14.87 17.25 -3.44
C GLN A 110 15.06 16.70 -4.86
N ALA A 111 14.57 17.39 -5.87
CA ALA A 111 14.77 17.00 -7.27
C ALA A 111 16.25 17.06 -7.64
N LEU A 112 16.95 18.12 -7.25
CA LEU A 112 18.37 18.28 -7.50
C LEU A 112 19.21 17.20 -6.79
N MET A 113 18.89 16.92 -5.52
CA MET A 113 19.66 15.97 -4.69
C MET A 113 19.45 14.51 -5.10
N ASN A 114 18.24 14.14 -5.50
CA ASN A 114 17.88 12.75 -5.79
C ASN A 114 17.80 12.43 -7.30
N GLY A 115 17.83 13.46 -8.16
CA GLY A 115 17.69 13.29 -9.60
C GLY A 115 16.25 12.98 -10.01
N ILE A 116 15.27 13.64 -9.37
CA ILE A 116 13.85 13.51 -9.73
C ILE A 116 13.59 14.29 -11.01
N ASP A 117 12.92 13.66 -11.95
CA ASP A 117 12.38 14.28 -13.16
C ASP A 117 11.07 15.00 -12.83
N LEU A 118 11.10 16.33 -12.82
CA LEU A 118 9.95 17.17 -12.46
C LEU A 118 8.84 17.13 -13.52
N ASP A 119 9.15 16.83 -14.77
CA ASP A 119 8.14 16.71 -15.84
C ASP A 119 7.24 15.49 -15.63
N ARG A 120 7.70 14.51 -14.82
CA ARG A 120 6.97 13.30 -14.47
C ARG A 120 6.64 13.21 -12.97
N LEU A 121 6.60 14.35 -12.29
CA LEU A 121 6.19 14.46 -10.89
C LEU A 121 5.03 15.45 -10.75
N TYR A 122 3.89 14.94 -10.26
CA TYR A 122 2.78 15.81 -9.85
C TYR A 122 2.89 16.08 -8.36
N TYR A 123 3.03 17.35 -8.00
CA TYR A 123 3.01 17.83 -6.62
C TYR A 123 1.63 18.34 -6.27
N ILE A 124 1.04 17.79 -5.21
CA ILE A 124 -0.27 18.16 -4.70
C ILE A 124 -0.12 18.74 -3.30
N SER A 125 -0.56 19.98 -3.12
CA SER A 125 -0.71 20.65 -1.83
C SER A 125 -2.20 20.70 -1.51
N PRO A 126 -2.75 19.82 -0.66
CA PRO A 126 -4.19 19.65 -0.49
C PRO A 126 -4.77 20.65 0.52
N GLU A 127 -4.60 21.95 0.27
CA GLU A 127 -5.10 23.00 1.14
C GLU A 127 -6.62 22.95 1.28
N GLY A 128 -7.13 22.99 2.51
CA GLY A 128 -8.55 22.99 2.80
C GLY A 128 -9.26 21.65 2.62
N MET A 129 -8.54 20.58 2.28
CA MET A 129 -9.10 19.24 2.20
C MET A 129 -9.03 18.51 3.54
N SER A 130 -10.07 17.76 3.87
CA SER A 130 -10.04 16.86 5.02
C SER A 130 -9.18 15.61 4.74
N GLY A 131 -8.73 14.95 5.80
CA GLY A 131 -7.98 13.71 5.67
C GLY A 131 -8.75 12.63 4.92
N GLU A 132 -10.07 12.56 5.10
CA GLU A 132 -10.96 11.65 4.37
C GLU A 132 -10.94 11.93 2.86
N GLN A 133 -11.04 13.20 2.47
CA GLN A 133 -10.99 13.61 1.06
C GLN A 133 -9.63 13.30 0.42
N ILE A 134 -8.54 13.52 1.17
CA ILE A 134 -7.19 13.17 0.69
C ILE A 134 -7.07 11.66 0.47
N LEU A 135 -7.57 10.83 1.39
CA LEU A 135 -7.54 9.38 1.24
C LEU A 135 -8.41 8.89 0.05
N GLU A 136 -9.57 9.51 -0.18
CA GLU A 136 -10.41 9.24 -1.35
C GLU A 136 -9.69 9.62 -2.65
N MET A 137 -9.07 10.80 -2.71
CA MET A 137 -8.26 11.22 -3.85
C MET A 137 -7.13 10.22 -4.16
N ILE A 138 -6.47 9.66 -3.15
CA ILE A 138 -5.45 8.63 -3.35
C ILE A 138 -6.03 7.36 -3.99
N LEU A 139 -7.25 6.95 -3.58
CA LEU A 139 -7.93 5.79 -4.19
C LEU A 139 -8.31 6.04 -5.65
N GLU A 140 -8.64 7.28 -6.02
CA GLU A 140 -8.93 7.69 -7.39
C GLU A 140 -7.64 7.76 -8.24
N LEU A 141 -6.57 8.32 -7.68
CA LEU A 141 -5.25 8.37 -8.34
C LEU A 141 -4.72 6.98 -8.66
N GLU A 142 -4.95 6.00 -7.79
CA GLU A 142 -4.55 4.61 -8.01
C GLU A 142 -5.27 3.98 -9.21
N GLU A 143 -6.46 4.43 -9.55
CA GLU A 143 -7.23 3.94 -10.71
C GLU A 143 -6.73 4.50 -12.04
N THR A 144 -5.87 5.51 -12.04
CA THR A 144 -5.32 6.06 -13.27
C THR A 144 -4.22 5.15 -13.84
N ASP A 145 -4.20 5.02 -15.18
CA ASP A 145 -3.28 4.08 -15.84
C ASP A 145 -1.83 4.55 -15.87
N ASP A 146 -1.58 5.85 -15.78
CA ASP A 146 -0.27 6.48 -15.89
C ASP A 146 0.41 6.72 -14.54
N VAL A 147 -0.34 6.80 -13.45
CA VAL A 147 0.21 6.91 -12.10
C VAL A 147 0.78 5.57 -11.64
N GLY A 148 2.04 5.60 -11.21
CA GLY A 148 2.74 4.39 -10.81
C GLY A 148 3.31 4.41 -9.40
N LEU A 149 3.53 5.60 -8.82
CA LEU A 149 3.96 5.77 -7.44
C LEU A 149 3.25 6.97 -6.82
N ILE A 150 2.68 6.78 -5.64
CA ILE A 150 2.04 7.83 -4.86
C ILE A 150 2.75 7.92 -3.50
N VAL A 151 3.15 9.12 -3.12
CA VAL A 151 3.71 9.45 -1.80
C VAL A 151 2.74 10.34 -1.05
N LEU A 152 2.44 10.01 0.20
CA LEU A 152 1.69 10.84 1.14
C LEU A 152 2.60 11.25 2.30
N ASP A 153 2.90 12.51 2.43
CA ASP A 153 3.73 13.08 3.50
C ASP A 153 2.96 14.20 4.23
N SER A 154 2.46 13.94 5.44
CA SER A 154 2.50 12.71 6.20
C SER A 154 1.10 12.31 6.74
N ILE A 155 0.96 11.05 7.17
CA ILE A 155 -0.29 10.57 7.79
C ILE A 155 -0.67 11.36 9.06
N PRO A 156 0.25 11.70 9.99
CA PRO A 156 -0.07 12.49 11.16
C PRO A 156 -0.62 13.88 10.89
N ALA A 157 -0.34 14.47 9.73
CA ALA A 157 -0.82 15.79 9.33
C ALA A 157 -2.27 15.78 8.79
N LEU A 158 -2.85 14.61 8.55
CA LEU A 158 -4.23 14.46 8.09
C LEU A 158 -5.22 14.94 9.17
N VAL A 159 -6.01 15.95 8.85
CA VAL A 159 -7.04 16.52 9.73
C VAL A 159 -8.40 15.93 9.36
N PRO A 160 -9.11 15.25 10.30
CA PRO A 160 -10.46 14.74 10.04
C PRO A 160 -11.45 15.86 9.71
N GLN A 161 -12.41 15.60 8.81
CA GLN A 161 -13.46 16.54 8.45
C GLN A 161 -14.24 17.06 9.67
N SER A 162 -14.51 16.17 10.61
CA SER A 162 -15.20 16.52 11.87
C SER A 162 -14.45 17.56 12.73
N ILE A 163 -13.13 17.67 12.59
CA ILE A 163 -12.32 18.70 13.26
C ILE A 163 -12.34 19.99 12.46
N MET A 164 -12.31 19.92 11.13
CA MET A 164 -12.36 21.13 10.26
C MET A 164 -13.69 21.88 10.36
N GLU A 165 -14.80 21.18 10.57
CA GLU A 165 -16.14 21.74 10.65
C GLU A 165 -16.53 22.28 12.05
N ASN A 166 -15.80 21.91 13.10
CA ASN A 166 -16.13 22.27 14.48
C ASN A 166 -15.14 23.28 15.08
N GLU A 167 -15.67 24.19 15.95
CA GLU A 167 -14.83 25.07 16.75
C GLU A 167 -13.92 24.24 17.72
N PHE A 168 -12.68 24.70 17.89
CA PHE A 168 -11.62 24.04 18.69
C PHE A 168 -12.03 23.63 20.13
N THR A 169 -13.15 24.12 20.64
CA THR A 169 -13.59 23.93 22.02
C THR A 169 -14.39 22.63 22.27
N LYS A 170 -14.76 21.87 21.22
CA LYS A 170 -15.64 20.67 21.36
C LYS A 170 -14.92 19.31 21.20
N ASP A 171 -13.62 19.29 21.19
CA ASP A 171 -12.81 18.24 20.53
C ASP A 171 -12.45 16.98 21.32
N MET A 172 -12.89 16.76 22.55
CA MET A 172 -12.42 15.61 23.33
C MET A 172 -12.90 14.23 22.82
N GLY A 173 -13.86 14.17 21.89
CA GLY A 173 -14.40 12.91 21.33
C GLY A 173 -13.92 12.53 19.92
N LEU A 174 -13.21 13.41 19.19
CA LEU A 174 -12.98 13.29 17.74
C LEU A 174 -11.63 12.67 17.34
N ARG A 175 -10.72 12.46 18.29
CA ARG A 175 -9.35 11.94 18.04
C ARG A 175 -9.28 10.56 17.39
N GLY A 176 -10.37 9.78 17.42
CA GLY A 176 -10.42 8.44 16.81
C GLY A 176 -10.90 8.38 15.36
N ASN A 177 -11.37 9.51 14.78
CA ASN A 177 -12.03 9.48 13.48
C ASN A 177 -11.03 9.19 12.34
N MET A 178 -9.84 9.80 12.37
CA MET A 178 -8.80 9.52 11.36
C MET A 178 -8.33 8.07 11.39
N ALA A 179 -8.22 7.47 12.59
CA ALA A 179 -7.88 6.07 12.74
C ALA A 179 -8.92 5.15 12.08
N LYS A 180 -10.22 5.49 12.16
CA LYS A 180 -11.29 4.73 11.48
C LYS A 180 -11.20 4.87 9.97
N SER A 181 -10.91 6.06 9.47
CA SER A 181 -10.73 6.31 8.03
C SER A 181 -9.53 5.55 7.48
N LEU A 182 -8.41 5.54 8.18
CA LEU A 182 -7.23 4.75 7.85
C LEU A 182 -7.50 3.24 7.93
N HIS A 183 -8.28 2.79 8.93
CA HIS A 183 -8.67 1.39 9.05
C HIS A 183 -9.50 0.89 7.86
N LYS A 184 -10.28 1.77 7.24
CA LYS A 184 -11.01 1.47 5.99
C LYS A 184 -10.11 1.59 4.77
N PHE A 185 -9.30 2.64 4.69
CA PHE A 185 -8.43 2.95 3.55
C PHE A 185 -7.37 1.87 3.32
N CYS A 186 -6.61 1.49 4.35
CA CYS A 186 -5.48 0.57 4.17
C CYS A 186 -5.86 -0.79 3.57
N PRO A 187 -6.89 -1.51 4.05
CA PRO A 187 -7.30 -2.77 3.42
C PRO A 187 -7.79 -2.58 1.98
N THR A 188 -8.54 -1.49 1.72
CA THR A 188 -9.06 -1.19 0.37
C THR A 188 -7.91 -0.93 -0.60
N MET A 189 -6.92 -0.14 -0.21
CA MET A 189 -5.74 0.12 -1.03
C MET A 189 -4.91 -1.14 -1.24
N CYS A 190 -4.68 -1.94 -0.19
CA CYS A 190 -3.96 -3.21 -0.31
C CYS A 190 -4.63 -4.18 -1.29
N ASP A 191 -5.97 -4.26 -1.27
CA ASP A 191 -6.72 -5.11 -2.21
C ASP A 191 -6.62 -4.61 -3.65
N LYS A 192 -6.71 -3.29 -3.89
CA LYS A 192 -6.51 -2.68 -5.21
C LYS A 192 -5.10 -2.96 -5.75
N LEU A 193 -4.08 -2.68 -4.96
CA LEU A 193 -2.68 -2.89 -5.34
C LEU A 193 -2.33 -4.37 -5.60
N ALA A 194 -2.98 -5.30 -4.90
CA ALA A 194 -2.73 -6.73 -5.09
C ALA A 194 -3.27 -7.28 -6.42
N ARG A 195 -4.16 -6.53 -7.10
CA ARG A 195 -4.79 -6.93 -8.37
C ARG A 195 -4.04 -6.41 -9.60
N LYS A 196 -3.10 -5.48 -9.42
CA LYS A 196 -2.19 -4.96 -10.45
C LYS A 196 -0.88 -5.74 -10.49
#